data_7fd05a65842fad3e1a997bbf9a389903
#
_entry.id   7fd05a65842fad3e1a997bbf9a389903
#
_cell.length_a   1.000
_cell.length_b   1.000
_cell.length_c   1.000
_cell.angle_alpha   90.00
_cell.angle_beta   90.00
_cell.angle_gamma   90.00
#
_symmetry.space_group_name_H-M   'P 1'
#
loop_
_entity.id
_entity.type
_entity.pdbx_description
1 polymer ?
#
loop_
_entity_poly.entity_id
_entity_poly.type
_entity_poly.pdbx_seq_one_letter_code
_entity_poly.pdbx_strand_id
1 'polypeptide(L)'
;MKRTIVLLAACVAALASAFSGFAAEPDKPGTKLITIQGGYGPGIGGVVSGSIAMANLGASHLYGGLQLGANYRHGAVTGTKKLDLSVAPRLMLGFNLGRVVELHAGGLAGIAAQRFDEGKNQLAFCWGGFGGLRLNVSDSFGIVLEGCYSPQLPYGQAGVAFKF
;
A
#
# COMPACT_ATOMS: atom_id res chain seq x y z
N MET A 1 12.55 -15.82 -17.37
CA MET A 1 12.24 -14.53 -16.71
C MET A 1 11.81 -13.43 -17.69
N LYS A 2 12.55 -13.10 -18.77
CA LYS A 2 12.17 -12.01 -19.71
C LYS A 2 10.79 -12.23 -20.38
N ARG A 3 10.43 -13.44 -20.78
CA ARG A 3 9.12 -13.75 -21.41
C ARG A 3 7.94 -13.59 -20.47
N THR A 4 8.09 -13.88 -19.18
CA THR A 4 7.03 -13.73 -18.17
C THR A 4 6.74 -12.26 -17.89
N ILE A 5 7.78 -11.41 -17.88
CA ILE A 5 7.63 -9.95 -17.67
C ILE A 5 6.92 -9.31 -18.88
N VAL A 6 7.27 -9.74 -20.11
CA VAL A 6 6.61 -9.24 -21.34
C VAL A 6 5.15 -9.67 -21.39
N LEU A 7 4.82 -10.90 -21.00
CA LEU A 7 3.43 -11.37 -20.92
C LEU A 7 2.63 -10.61 -19.86
N LEU A 8 3.22 -10.35 -18.68
CA LEU A 8 2.57 -9.56 -17.65
C LEU A 8 2.32 -8.13 -18.10
N ALA A 9 3.30 -7.49 -18.74
CA ALA A 9 3.16 -6.15 -19.30
C ALA A 9 2.12 -6.09 -20.42
N ALA A 10 2.06 -7.10 -21.29
CA ALA A 10 1.06 -7.20 -22.35
C ALA A 10 -0.35 -7.42 -21.78
N CYS A 11 -0.52 -8.24 -20.73
CA CYS A 11 -1.79 -8.42 -20.05
C CYS A 11 -2.26 -7.13 -19.37
N VAL A 12 -1.35 -6.41 -18.71
CA VAL A 12 -1.67 -5.11 -18.08
C VAL A 12 -2.04 -4.07 -19.14
N ALA A 13 -1.32 -4.02 -20.26
CA ALA A 13 -1.63 -3.11 -21.38
C ALA A 13 -2.96 -3.47 -22.07
N ALA A 14 -3.25 -4.76 -22.24
CA ALA A 14 -4.52 -5.23 -22.81
C ALA A 14 -5.71 -4.94 -21.88
N LEU A 15 -5.53 -5.12 -20.56
CA LEU A 15 -6.51 -4.72 -19.55
C LEU A 15 -6.72 -3.20 -19.57
N ALA A 16 -5.64 -2.41 -19.60
CA ALA A 16 -5.72 -0.95 -19.65
C ALA A 16 -6.46 -0.45 -20.92
N SER A 17 -6.23 -1.08 -22.08
CA SER A 17 -6.90 -0.72 -23.34
C SER A 17 -8.37 -1.14 -23.37
N ALA A 18 -8.74 -2.27 -22.76
CA ALA A 18 -10.13 -2.71 -22.67
C ALA A 18 -10.98 -1.81 -21.76
N PHE A 19 -10.36 -1.11 -20.80
CA PHE A 19 -11.02 -0.22 -19.83
C PHE A 19 -10.91 1.28 -20.19
N SER A 20 -10.24 1.65 -21.28
CA SER A 20 -10.06 3.06 -21.68
C SER A 20 -11.39 3.81 -21.99
N GLY A 21 -12.49 3.09 -22.23
CA GLY A 21 -13.83 3.69 -22.40
C GLY A 21 -14.56 4.03 -21.10
N PHE A 22 -14.01 3.66 -19.94
CA PHE A 22 -14.63 3.82 -18.61
C PHE A 22 -13.72 4.58 -17.63
N ALA A 23 -12.81 5.41 -18.11
CA ALA A 23 -11.94 6.18 -17.23
C ALA A 23 -12.81 7.05 -16.27
N ALA A 24 -12.81 6.72 -15.00
CA ALA A 24 -13.35 7.61 -13.98
C ALA A 24 -12.44 8.84 -13.88
N GLU A 25 -13.03 9.98 -13.56
CA GLU A 25 -12.24 11.16 -13.23
C GLU A 25 -11.28 10.79 -12.08
N PRO A 26 -10.00 11.19 -12.18
CA PRO A 26 -9.06 11.02 -11.10
C PRO A 26 -9.51 11.81 -9.87
N ASP A 27 -9.11 11.36 -8.70
CA ASP A 27 -9.47 12.04 -7.46
C ASP A 27 -9.00 13.51 -7.47
N LYS A 28 -9.91 14.41 -7.12
CA LYS A 28 -9.62 15.85 -7.10
C LYS A 28 -8.56 16.16 -6.04
N PRO A 29 -7.66 17.13 -6.28
CA PRO A 29 -6.77 17.62 -5.24
C PRO A 29 -7.56 18.00 -3.98
N GLY A 30 -7.06 17.56 -2.82
CA GLY A 30 -7.73 17.72 -1.54
C GLY A 30 -8.59 16.53 -1.10
N THR A 31 -8.89 15.57 -1.98
CA THR A 31 -9.56 14.31 -1.58
C THR A 31 -8.71 13.59 -0.54
N LYS A 32 -9.33 13.24 0.58
CA LYS A 32 -8.67 12.53 1.68
C LYS A 32 -8.97 11.04 1.57
N LEU A 33 -7.98 10.23 1.84
CA LEU A 33 -8.06 8.78 1.82
C LEU A 33 -7.53 8.22 3.14
N ILE A 34 -8.33 7.43 3.83
CA ILE A 34 -7.92 6.67 5.00
C ILE A 34 -8.00 5.19 4.65
N THR A 35 -6.93 4.41 4.91
CA THR A 35 -6.95 2.96 4.73
C THR A 35 -6.64 2.25 6.04
N ILE A 36 -7.32 1.11 6.26
CA ILE A 36 -7.08 0.22 7.39
C ILE A 36 -6.90 -1.17 6.81
N GLN A 37 -5.74 -1.75 7.01
CA GLN A 37 -5.35 -3.02 6.39
C GLN A 37 -4.78 -3.98 7.43
N GLY A 38 -5.14 -5.25 7.32
CA GLY A 38 -4.46 -6.35 7.99
C GLY A 38 -3.57 -7.08 6.99
N GLY A 39 -2.49 -7.69 7.44
CA GLY A 39 -1.57 -8.32 6.52
C GLY A 39 -0.77 -9.47 7.11
N TYR A 40 -0.20 -10.24 6.20
CA TYR A 40 0.69 -11.36 6.47
C TYR A 40 1.95 -11.27 5.59
N GLY A 41 3.04 -11.84 6.08
CA GLY A 41 4.32 -11.87 5.35
C GLY A 41 5.40 -12.46 6.25
N PRO A 42 6.46 -11.72 6.62
CA PRO A 42 7.38 -12.25 7.62
C PRO A 42 6.78 -12.27 9.03
N GLY A 43 5.54 -11.80 9.19
CA GLY A 43 4.77 -11.77 10.43
C GLY A 43 3.30 -11.50 10.15
N ILE A 44 2.53 -11.28 11.21
CA ILE A 44 1.14 -10.84 11.17
C ILE A 44 1.10 -9.40 11.64
N GLY A 45 0.40 -8.53 10.93
CA GLY A 45 0.37 -7.13 11.29
C GLY A 45 -0.80 -6.36 10.71
N GLY A 46 -0.81 -5.08 10.97
CA GLY A 46 -1.78 -4.15 10.44
C GLY A 46 -1.16 -2.81 10.11
N VAL A 47 -1.83 -2.11 9.23
CA VAL A 47 -1.42 -0.80 8.74
C VAL A 47 -2.63 0.13 8.72
N VAL A 48 -2.44 1.35 9.19
CA VAL A 48 -3.39 2.44 9.03
C VAL A 48 -2.67 3.56 8.28
N SER A 49 -3.25 4.07 7.21
CA SER A 49 -2.69 5.22 6.51
C SER A 49 -3.72 6.31 6.26
N GLY A 50 -3.26 7.57 6.33
CA GLY A 50 -4.00 8.74 5.91
C GLY A 50 -3.25 9.45 4.78
N SER A 51 -3.92 9.74 3.68
CA SER A 51 -3.31 10.38 2.51
C SER A 51 -4.24 11.46 1.93
N ILE A 52 -3.65 12.43 1.25
CA ILE A 52 -4.38 13.52 0.58
C ILE A 52 -3.93 13.53 -0.88
N ALA A 53 -4.88 13.62 -1.79
CA ALA A 53 -4.61 13.85 -3.21
C ALA A 53 -3.99 15.24 -3.38
N MET A 54 -2.74 15.28 -3.86
CA MET A 54 -1.94 16.50 -3.99
C MET A 54 -2.01 17.09 -5.40
N ALA A 55 -2.05 16.22 -6.40
CA ALA A 55 -2.03 16.65 -7.79
C ALA A 55 -2.75 15.65 -8.69
N ASN A 56 -3.31 16.18 -9.77
CA ASN A 56 -3.86 15.45 -10.91
C ASN A 56 -2.85 15.48 -12.05
N LEU A 57 -2.50 14.31 -12.57
CA LEU A 57 -1.53 14.13 -13.64
C LEU A 57 -2.21 13.47 -14.86
N GLY A 58 -3.29 14.07 -15.34
CA GLY A 58 -4.11 13.49 -16.40
C GLY A 58 -4.97 12.32 -15.89
N ALA A 59 -4.69 11.10 -16.34
CA ALA A 59 -5.40 9.88 -15.90
C ALA A 59 -4.92 9.36 -14.53
N SER A 60 -3.90 9.98 -13.95
CA SER A 60 -3.29 9.58 -12.68
C SER A 60 -3.45 10.67 -11.64
N HIS A 61 -3.32 10.30 -10.38
CA HIS A 61 -3.33 11.22 -9.26
C HIS A 61 -2.25 10.86 -8.27
N LEU A 62 -1.64 11.88 -7.67
CA LEU A 62 -0.58 11.75 -6.68
C LEU A 62 -1.14 11.98 -5.29
N TYR A 63 -0.93 11.02 -4.39
CA TYR A 63 -1.23 11.13 -2.97
C TYR A 63 0.06 11.26 -2.15
N GLY A 64 0.01 12.15 -1.16
CA GLY A 64 0.98 12.19 -0.08
C GLY A 64 0.31 11.93 1.24
N GLY A 65 0.98 11.24 2.15
CA GLY A 65 0.37 10.90 3.41
C GLY A 65 1.32 10.31 4.44
N LEU A 66 0.73 9.78 5.50
CA LEU A 66 1.42 9.13 6.61
C LEU A 66 0.85 7.73 6.82
N GLN A 67 1.72 6.80 7.14
CA GLN A 67 1.39 5.41 7.45
C GLN A 67 1.90 5.05 8.84
N LEU A 68 1.05 4.38 9.61
CA LEU A 68 1.37 3.72 10.87
C LEU A 68 1.26 2.22 10.65
N GLY A 69 2.25 1.46 11.11
CA GLY A 69 2.26 0.01 10.97
C GLY A 69 2.64 -0.68 12.28
N ALA A 70 2.05 -1.83 12.51
CA ALA A 70 2.43 -2.77 13.55
C ALA A 70 2.59 -4.16 12.94
N ASN A 71 3.73 -4.83 13.16
CA ASN A 71 4.00 -6.15 12.62
C ASN A 71 4.66 -7.03 13.68
N TYR A 72 4.00 -8.11 14.05
CA TYR A 72 4.50 -9.10 14.99
C TYR A 72 5.10 -10.27 14.24
N ARG A 73 6.36 -10.58 14.52
CA ARG A 73 7.11 -11.67 13.90
C ARG A 73 7.59 -12.68 14.92
N HIS A 74 7.49 -13.94 14.58
CA HIS A 74 8.10 -15.04 15.29
C HIS A 74 9.17 -15.67 14.40
N GLY A 75 10.42 -15.59 14.80
CA GLY A 75 11.53 -16.18 14.04
C GLY A 75 11.47 -17.70 14.12
N ALA A 76 11.15 -18.36 12.99
CA ALA A 76 11.00 -19.81 12.92
C ALA A 76 12.30 -20.58 13.28
N VAL A 77 13.47 -19.97 13.08
CA VAL A 77 14.78 -20.58 13.30
C VAL A 77 15.37 -20.19 14.65
N THR A 78 15.17 -18.94 15.08
CA THR A 78 15.79 -18.40 16.30
C THR A 78 14.85 -18.41 17.51
N GLY A 79 13.55 -18.66 17.30
CA GLY A 79 12.54 -18.56 18.35
C GLY A 79 12.28 -17.14 18.86
N THR A 80 13.05 -16.15 18.38
CA THR A 80 12.96 -14.77 18.85
C THR A 80 11.69 -14.11 18.35
N LYS A 81 10.89 -13.60 19.26
CA LYS A 81 9.71 -12.81 18.93
C LYS A 81 10.09 -11.34 18.79
N LYS A 82 9.48 -10.66 17.84
CA LYS A 82 9.76 -9.27 17.53
C LYS A 82 8.48 -8.52 17.17
N LEU A 83 8.28 -7.36 17.79
CA LEU A 83 7.24 -6.42 17.42
C LEU A 83 7.88 -5.19 16.78
N ASP A 84 7.51 -4.89 15.56
CA ASP A 84 7.87 -3.66 14.84
C ASP A 84 6.69 -2.69 14.88
N LEU A 85 6.92 -1.48 15.37
CA LEU A 85 5.98 -0.36 15.32
C LEU A 85 6.59 0.71 14.42
N SER A 86 5.95 1.06 13.33
CA SER A 86 6.49 1.96 12.32
C SER A 86 5.64 3.20 12.10
N VAL A 87 6.29 4.30 11.78
CA VAL A 87 5.69 5.52 11.25
C VAL A 87 6.49 5.96 10.04
N ALA A 88 5.82 6.18 8.92
CA ALA A 88 6.48 6.52 7.67
C ALA A 88 5.61 7.44 6.81
N PRO A 89 6.11 8.60 6.37
CA PRO A 89 5.60 9.27 5.19
C PRO A 89 5.52 8.32 4.00
N ARG A 90 4.42 8.44 3.22
CA ARG A 90 4.22 7.66 2.00
C ARG A 90 3.81 8.57 0.83
N LEU A 91 4.31 8.23 -0.36
CA LEU A 91 3.88 8.81 -1.62
C LEU A 91 3.28 7.70 -2.48
N MET A 92 2.15 7.95 -3.10
CA MET A 92 1.41 6.97 -3.89
C MET A 92 0.91 7.62 -5.17
N LEU A 93 1.18 6.97 -6.29
CA LEU A 93 0.59 7.30 -7.59
C LEU A 93 -0.57 6.34 -7.83
N GLY A 94 -1.76 6.87 -8.04
CA GLY A 94 -2.96 6.13 -8.38
C GLY A 94 -3.34 6.32 -9.85
N PHE A 95 -3.88 5.27 -10.44
CA PHE A 95 -4.37 5.24 -11.81
C PHE A 95 -5.75 4.55 -11.85
N ASN A 96 -6.78 5.28 -12.24
CA ASN A 96 -8.14 4.75 -12.32
C ASN A 96 -8.34 3.93 -13.60
N LEU A 97 -8.66 2.65 -13.44
CA LEU A 97 -9.14 1.76 -14.52
C LEU A 97 -10.67 1.71 -14.46
N GLY A 98 -11.32 2.78 -14.94
CA GLY A 98 -12.76 2.93 -14.82
C GLY A 98 -13.20 3.41 -13.43
N ARG A 99 -14.51 3.33 -13.16
CA ARG A 99 -15.10 3.84 -11.91
C ARG A 99 -14.85 2.94 -10.69
N VAL A 100 -14.58 1.66 -10.94
CA VAL A 100 -14.56 0.62 -9.90
C VAL A 100 -13.15 0.30 -9.47
N VAL A 101 -12.18 0.27 -10.39
CA VAL A 101 -10.83 -0.21 -10.12
C VAL A 101 -9.83 0.93 -10.18
N GLU A 102 -9.00 1.06 -9.16
CA GLU A 102 -7.82 1.89 -9.15
C GLU A 102 -6.59 1.01 -8.93
N LEU A 103 -5.59 1.15 -9.77
CA LEU A 103 -4.26 0.63 -9.51
C LEU A 103 -3.43 1.70 -8.82
N HIS A 104 -2.60 1.30 -7.87
CA HIS A 104 -1.70 2.24 -7.23
C HIS A 104 -0.34 1.62 -6.95
N ALA A 105 0.66 2.46 -6.91
CA ALA A 105 2.01 2.10 -6.51
C ALA A 105 2.69 3.28 -5.82
N GLY A 106 3.64 2.99 -4.95
CA GLY A 106 4.31 4.05 -4.23
C GLY A 106 5.49 3.59 -3.41
N GLY A 107 5.98 4.53 -2.61
CA GLY A 107 7.08 4.30 -1.69
C GLY A 107 6.83 4.95 -0.34
N LEU A 108 7.53 4.45 0.65
CA LEU A 108 7.51 4.96 2.02
C LEU A 108 8.93 4.97 2.61
N ALA A 109 9.17 5.92 3.50
CA ALA A 109 10.42 5.99 4.25
C ALA A 109 10.18 6.64 5.61
N GLY A 110 10.66 6.05 6.70
CA GLY A 110 10.43 6.54 8.05
C GLY A 110 11.23 5.78 9.08
N ILE A 111 10.66 5.63 10.26
CA ILE A 111 11.31 4.97 11.40
C ILE A 111 10.42 3.86 11.95
N ALA A 112 11.06 2.84 12.52
CA ALA A 112 10.39 1.76 13.25
C ALA A 112 11.07 1.51 14.60
N ALA A 113 10.26 1.42 15.64
CA ALA A 113 10.68 0.92 16.94
C ALA A 113 10.53 -0.60 16.94
N GLN A 114 11.61 -1.31 17.17
CA GLN A 114 11.68 -2.77 17.20
C GLN A 114 11.83 -3.22 18.64
N ARG A 115 10.88 -4.03 19.12
CA ARG A 115 10.89 -4.62 20.47
C ARG A 115 11.11 -6.12 20.36
N PHE A 116 12.14 -6.61 21.04
CA PHE A 116 12.50 -8.03 21.10
C PHE A 116 12.08 -8.61 22.47
N ASP A 117 11.73 -9.90 22.50
CA ASP A 117 11.37 -10.62 23.74
C ASP A 117 12.45 -10.55 24.83
N GLU A 118 13.71 -10.44 24.43
CA GLU A 118 14.86 -10.32 25.34
C GLU A 118 14.96 -8.93 26.04
N GLY A 119 13.94 -8.09 25.91
CA GLY A 119 13.92 -6.74 26.49
C GLY A 119 14.76 -5.71 25.74
N LYS A 120 15.35 -6.07 24.59
CA LYS A 120 16.10 -5.14 23.75
C LYS A 120 15.15 -4.31 22.90
N ASN A 121 15.34 -3.00 22.90
CA ASN A 121 14.62 -2.07 22.03
C ASN A 121 15.63 -1.44 21.06
N GLN A 122 15.23 -1.33 19.79
CA GLN A 122 16.08 -0.75 18.75
C GLN A 122 15.24 0.15 17.84
N LEU A 123 15.80 1.27 17.42
CA LEU A 123 15.26 2.06 16.33
C LEU A 123 15.88 1.61 15.02
N ALA A 124 15.06 1.45 13.99
CA ALA A 124 15.49 1.08 12.66
C ALA A 124 14.89 2.03 11.63
N PHE A 125 15.58 2.21 10.52
CA PHE A 125 15.03 2.89 9.37
C PHE A 125 13.99 1.99 8.68
N CYS A 126 12.78 2.50 8.49
CA CYS A 126 11.69 1.82 7.78
C CYS A 126 11.58 2.41 6.37
N TRP A 127 11.71 1.58 5.37
CA TRP A 127 11.58 1.99 3.98
C TRP A 127 10.99 0.86 3.16
N GLY A 128 10.42 1.21 2.02
CA GLY A 128 9.86 0.19 1.15
C GLY A 128 9.11 0.76 -0.04
N GLY A 129 8.75 -0.15 -0.93
CA GLY A 129 7.83 0.09 -2.03
C GLY A 129 6.57 -0.73 -1.84
N PHE A 130 5.47 -0.24 -2.35
CA PHE A 130 4.21 -0.94 -2.34
C PHE A 130 3.47 -0.75 -3.66
N GLY A 131 2.58 -1.68 -3.96
CA GLY A 131 1.70 -1.59 -5.11
C GLY A 131 0.48 -2.46 -4.89
N GLY A 132 -0.63 -2.07 -5.48
CA GLY A 132 -1.88 -2.77 -5.26
C GLY A 132 -3.02 -2.26 -6.11
N LEU A 133 -4.20 -2.67 -5.69
CA LEU A 133 -5.45 -2.25 -6.30
C LEU A 133 -6.46 -1.85 -5.22
N ARG A 134 -7.29 -0.87 -5.56
CA ARG A 134 -8.46 -0.48 -4.79
C ARG A 134 -9.71 -0.73 -5.63
N LEU A 135 -10.66 -1.45 -5.07
CA LEU A 135 -11.99 -1.65 -5.63
C LEU A 135 -12.93 -0.65 -4.96
N ASN A 136 -13.35 0.37 -5.70
CA ASN A 136 -14.31 1.37 -5.21
C ASN A 136 -15.71 0.75 -5.25
N VAL A 137 -16.26 0.44 -4.08
CA VAL A 137 -17.61 -0.11 -3.89
C VAL A 137 -18.64 1.02 -3.93
N SER A 138 -18.25 2.20 -3.45
CA SER A 138 -19.03 3.45 -3.55
C SER A 138 -18.06 4.63 -3.67
N ASP A 139 -18.60 5.85 -3.79
CA ASP A 139 -17.79 7.07 -3.89
C ASP A 139 -16.91 7.31 -2.65
N SER A 140 -17.34 6.81 -1.49
CA SER A 140 -16.67 7.01 -0.21
C SER A 140 -16.04 5.76 0.40
N PHE A 141 -16.27 4.56 -0.19
CA PHE A 141 -15.82 3.30 0.38
C PHE A 141 -15.24 2.37 -0.67
N GLY A 142 -14.15 1.69 -0.34
CA GLY A 142 -13.50 0.70 -1.19
C GLY A 142 -12.80 -0.40 -0.42
N ILE A 143 -12.44 -1.46 -1.13
CA ILE A 143 -11.62 -2.57 -0.66
C ILE A 143 -10.22 -2.39 -1.25
N VAL A 144 -9.19 -2.57 -0.44
CA VAL A 144 -7.78 -2.43 -0.84
C VAL A 144 -7.08 -3.76 -0.72
N LEU A 145 -6.31 -4.11 -1.75
CA LEU A 145 -5.34 -5.19 -1.75
C LEU A 145 -3.98 -4.60 -2.13
N GLU A 146 -2.98 -4.77 -1.27
CA GLU A 146 -1.66 -4.17 -1.43
C GLU A 146 -0.56 -5.19 -1.17
N GLY A 147 0.44 -5.23 -2.04
CA GLY A 147 1.71 -5.88 -1.79
C GLY A 147 2.74 -4.85 -1.36
N CYS A 148 3.44 -5.11 -0.27
CA CYS A 148 4.45 -4.22 0.28
C CYS A 148 5.79 -4.93 0.42
N TYR A 149 6.85 -4.31 -0.06
CA TYR A 149 8.21 -4.75 0.19
C TYR A 149 8.85 -3.81 1.21
N SER A 150 8.83 -4.21 2.47
CA SER A 150 9.44 -3.48 3.58
C SER A 150 9.87 -4.46 4.67
N PRO A 151 11.07 -4.29 5.25
CA PRO A 151 11.54 -5.17 6.33
C PRO A 151 10.68 -5.13 7.60
N GLN A 152 9.86 -4.10 7.81
CA GLN A 152 9.10 -3.87 9.05
C GLN A 152 7.58 -4.03 8.89
N LEU A 153 7.09 -4.25 7.67
CA LEU A 153 5.66 -4.33 7.38
C LEU A 153 5.27 -5.71 6.84
N PRO A 154 3.98 -6.09 6.91
CA PRO A 154 3.48 -7.27 6.22
C PRO A 154 3.65 -7.15 4.70
N TYR A 155 3.98 -8.26 4.02
CA TYR A 155 4.18 -8.24 2.56
C TYR A 155 2.88 -8.22 1.79
N GLY A 156 1.89 -8.99 2.21
CA GLY A 156 0.55 -8.98 1.64
C GLY A 156 -0.44 -8.35 2.59
N GLN A 157 -1.19 -7.37 2.14
CA GLN A 157 -2.13 -6.62 2.96
C GLN A 157 -3.49 -6.54 2.25
N ALA A 158 -4.55 -6.64 3.04
CA ALA A 158 -5.92 -6.47 2.58
C ALA A 158 -6.71 -5.65 3.60
N GLY A 159 -7.64 -4.83 3.14
CA GLY A 159 -8.41 -3.99 4.04
C GLY A 159 -9.43 -3.12 3.33
N VAL A 160 -9.76 -2.03 3.99
CA VAL A 160 -10.77 -1.08 3.55
C VAL A 160 -10.20 0.32 3.39
N ALA A 161 -10.80 1.08 2.50
CA ALA A 161 -10.46 2.47 2.24
C ALA A 161 -11.71 3.34 2.37
N PHE A 162 -11.55 4.49 2.98
CA PHE A 162 -12.57 5.52 3.11
C PHE A 162 -12.07 6.79 2.44
N LYS A 163 -12.91 7.37 1.58
CA LYS A 163 -12.64 8.58 0.82
C LYS A 163 -13.58 9.71 1.28
N PHE A 164 -13.03 10.91 1.44
CA PHE A 164 -13.75 12.11 1.90
C PHE A 164 -13.44 13.31 1.02
#